data_65e1b6dd72495401cc7e4347b195e6d7
#
_entry.id   65e1b6dd72495401cc7e4347b195e6d7
#
_cell.length_a   1.000
_cell.length_b   1.000
_cell.length_c   1.000
_cell.angle_alpha   90.00
_cell.angle_beta   90.00
_cell.angle_gamma   90.00
#
_symmetry.space_group_name_H-M   'P 1'
#
loop_
_entity.id
_entity.type
_entity.pdbx_description
1 polymer ?
#
loop_
_entity_poly.entity_id
_entity_poly.type
_entity_poly.pdbx_seq_one_letter_code
_entity_poly.pdbx_strand_id
1 'polypeptide(L)'
;MSAQKVHFILNKPYLAKGEIVIGEQEVEFSEGGVLWNGNQYSSLTFHPQSSNASFSLSDVTIGVNFHWERKETQTFLGTLRFLVESDKILAINELPVEKYLESVISSEMSATSSLELLKAHAVISRSWLLAQMQHRREVAESGNNFFSFVKKEDMLIRWYDREDHTLFDVCADDHCQRYQGITKETSPHVAEAVRLTRGQVLLDGDEICDARFSKCCGGITEEFQYCWENTPKNYLTAVRDIALGVEDAKVMPDLTSEEEAEKWIRSNPPAFCNTTDKKILSQVLNDYDQETADFYRWKVTLTQEKLQQLIADKLKMDFGAILDLKAVERG
;
A
#
# COMPACT_ATOMS: atom_id res chain seq x y z
N MET A 1 -7.45 10.68 1.87
CA MET A 1 -8.90 10.73 2.23
C MET A 1 -9.57 11.77 1.34
N SER A 2 -10.70 11.45 0.73
CA SER A 2 -11.50 12.41 -0.03
C SER A 2 -12.97 12.35 0.40
N ALA A 3 -13.59 13.51 0.66
CA ALA A 3 -14.97 13.63 1.14
C ALA A 3 -15.56 14.99 0.76
N GLN A 4 -16.88 15.14 0.84
CA GLN A 4 -17.54 16.45 0.70
C GLN A 4 -17.27 17.38 1.90
N LYS A 5 -17.09 16.77 3.07
CA LYS A 5 -16.82 17.43 4.33
C LYS A 5 -15.81 16.63 5.13
N VAL A 6 -14.87 17.29 5.78
CA VAL A 6 -13.85 16.66 6.65
C VAL A 6 -13.86 17.33 8.02
N HIS A 7 -14.12 16.54 9.05
CA HIS A 7 -13.99 16.92 10.45
C HIS A 7 -12.62 16.50 10.97
N PHE A 8 -11.94 17.36 11.67
CA PHE A 8 -10.64 17.09 12.24
C PHE A 8 -10.40 17.85 13.55
N ILE A 9 -9.47 17.37 14.33
CA ILE A 9 -9.09 17.97 15.61
C ILE A 9 -7.62 18.32 15.57
N LEU A 10 -7.27 19.57 15.81
CA LEU A 10 -5.91 20.03 16.02
C LEU A 10 -5.56 19.85 17.51
N ASN A 11 -4.75 18.85 17.83
CA ASN A 11 -4.43 18.48 19.22
C ASN A 11 -3.47 19.46 19.90
N LYS A 12 -2.81 20.31 19.11
CA LYS A 12 -1.93 21.42 19.55
C LYS A 12 -2.08 22.60 18.56
N PRO A 13 -1.48 23.78 18.84
CA PRO A 13 -1.58 24.94 17.96
C PRO A 13 -1.02 24.69 16.55
N TYR A 14 -1.77 25.10 15.56
CA TYR A 14 -1.41 25.17 14.13
C TYR A 14 -1.61 26.58 13.61
N LEU A 15 -0.80 26.98 12.63
CA LEU A 15 -0.96 28.25 11.92
C LEU A 15 -1.69 27.98 10.59
N ALA A 16 -2.82 28.67 10.37
CA ALA A 16 -3.55 28.66 9.10
C ALA A 16 -3.99 30.07 8.75
N LYS A 17 -3.69 30.53 7.51
CA LYS A 17 -4.06 31.87 7.01
C LYS A 17 -3.71 33.04 7.94
N GLY A 18 -2.61 32.92 8.69
CA GLY A 18 -2.15 33.96 9.63
C GLY A 18 -2.75 33.86 11.03
N GLU A 19 -3.61 32.90 11.30
CA GLU A 19 -4.26 32.68 12.59
C GLU A 19 -3.74 31.41 13.26
N ILE A 20 -3.60 31.45 14.59
CA ILE A 20 -3.32 30.28 15.40
C ILE A 20 -4.63 29.61 15.77
N VAL A 21 -4.77 28.34 15.37
CA VAL A 21 -5.96 27.54 15.59
C VAL A 21 -5.63 26.25 16.34
N ILE A 22 -6.59 25.79 17.16
CA ILE A 22 -6.51 24.56 17.93
C ILE A 22 -7.92 23.99 18.12
N GLY A 23 -8.01 22.67 18.42
CA GLY A 23 -9.29 22.01 18.69
C GLY A 23 -10.04 21.60 17.43
N GLU A 24 -11.34 21.43 17.58
CA GLU A 24 -12.22 20.95 16.51
C GLU A 24 -12.32 21.93 15.35
N GLN A 25 -12.19 21.41 14.16
CA GLN A 25 -12.25 22.13 12.89
C GLN A 25 -13.07 21.35 11.87
N GLU A 26 -13.59 22.06 10.89
CA GLU A 26 -14.33 21.48 9.77
C GLU A 26 -13.98 22.21 8.47
N VAL A 27 -13.84 21.48 7.39
CA VAL A 27 -13.75 22.01 6.02
C VAL A 27 -14.80 21.34 5.14
N GLU A 28 -15.36 22.09 4.21
CA GLU A 28 -16.35 21.59 3.24
C GLU A 28 -15.91 21.90 1.82
N PHE A 29 -16.36 21.06 0.88
CA PHE A 29 -16.29 21.39 -0.53
C PHE A 29 -17.28 22.54 -0.83
N SER A 30 -16.81 23.50 -1.57
CA SER A 30 -17.63 24.57 -2.17
C SER A 30 -17.22 24.74 -3.62
N GLU A 31 -18.16 25.15 -4.48
CA GLU A 31 -17.83 25.44 -5.88
C GLU A 31 -16.65 26.44 -5.95
N GLY A 32 -15.50 25.91 -6.45
CA GLY A 32 -14.24 26.68 -6.58
C GLY A 32 -13.26 26.53 -5.43
N GLY A 33 -13.50 25.74 -4.39
CA GLY A 33 -12.47 25.54 -3.36
C GLY A 33 -12.90 24.88 -2.05
N VAL A 34 -12.03 25.07 -1.07
CA VAL A 34 -12.18 24.62 0.31
C VAL A 34 -12.84 25.72 1.14
N LEU A 35 -14.02 25.49 1.67
CA LEU A 35 -14.71 26.40 2.59
C LEU A 35 -14.23 26.13 4.02
N TRP A 36 -13.76 27.17 4.71
CA TRP A 36 -13.37 27.14 6.12
C TRP A 36 -13.70 28.47 6.79
N ASN A 37 -14.36 28.45 7.95
CA ASN A 37 -14.77 29.62 8.72
C ASN A 37 -15.48 30.68 7.85
N GLY A 38 -16.36 30.24 6.92
CA GLY A 38 -17.11 31.11 6.03
C GLY A 38 -16.31 31.72 4.87
N ASN A 39 -15.03 31.40 4.73
CA ASN A 39 -14.16 31.84 3.65
C ASN A 39 -13.78 30.68 2.74
N GLN A 40 -13.66 31.00 1.43
CA GLN A 40 -13.30 30.02 0.41
C GLN A 40 -11.84 30.19 -0.01
N TYR A 41 -11.14 29.06 -0.14
CA TYR A 41 -9.73 29.00 -0.49
C TYR A 41 -9.49 27.98 -1.61
N SER A 42 -8.60 28.28 -2.56
CA SER A 42 -8.14 27.30 -3.55
C SER A 42 -7.36 26.15 -2.90
N SER A 43 -6.65 26.45 -1.81
CA SER A 43 -6.00 25.47 -0.92
C SER A 43 -5.93 26.01 0.50
N LEU A 44 -6.03 25.13 1.49
CA LEU A 44 -5.96 25.48 2.90
C LEU A 44 -4.92 24.59 3.59
N THR A 45 -3.95 25.21 4.26
CA THR A 45 -2.85 24.49 4.93
C THR A 45 -2.77 24.90 6.38
N PHE A 46 -2.63 23.89 7.25
CA PHE A 46 -2.43 24.00 8.68
C PHE A 46 -1.00 23.58 9.00
N HIS A 47 -0.16 24.53 9.42
CA HIS A 47 1.25 24.30 9.76
C HIS A 47 1.44 24.11 11.26
N PRO A 48 2.05 22.98 11.70
CA PRO A 48 2.26 22.75 13.12
C PRO A 48 3.18 23.80 13.74
N GLN A 49 2.87 24.25 14.95
CA GLN A 49 3.70 25.23 15.68
C GLN A 49 4.71 24.56 16.61
N SER A 50 4.74 23.24 16.67
CA SER A 50 5.75 22.45 17.39
C SER A 50 5.94 21.09 16.72
N SER A 51 7.11 20.47 16.90
CA SER A 51 7.45 19.19 16.29
C SER A 51 6.59 18.02 16.76
N ASN A 52 5.92 18.15 17.90
CA ASN A 52 4.99 17.18 18.47
C ASN A 52 3.51 17.61 18.31
N ALA A 53 3.24 18.60 17.46
CA ALA A 53 1.87 18.93 17.10
C ALA A 53 1.29 17.83 16.22
N SER A 54 0.07 17.43 16.55
CA SER A 54 -0.66 16.39 15.85
C SER A 54 -2.09 16.85 15.54
N PHE A 55 -2.69 16.21 14.54
CA PHE A 55 -4.08 16.37 14.22
C PHE A 55 -4.74 15.00 14.07
N SER A 56 -6.03 14.92 14.34
CA SER A 56 -6.81 13.69 14.18
C SER A 56 -7.87 13.89 13.10
N LEU A 57 -7.97 12.95 12.18
CA LEU A 57 -9.05 12.87 11.18
C LEU A 57 -10.06 11.82 11.62
N SER A 58 -11.34 12.18 11.61
CA SER A 58 -12.43 11.24 11.88
C SER A 58 -12.87 10.53 10.60
N ASP A 59 -13.48 9.36 10.77
CA ASP A 59 -14.08 8.58 9.67
C ASP A 59 -13.13 8.25 8.50
N VAL A 60 -11.84 8.04 8.79
CA VAL A 60 -10.89 7.56 7.79
C VAL A 60 -11.24 6.12 7.43
N THR A 61 -11.61 5.89 6.18
CA THR A 61 -11.85 4.52 5.68
C THR A 61 -10.53 3.80 5.49
N ILE A 62 -10.39 2.62 6.06
CA ILE A 62 -9.25 1.72 5.89
C ILE A 62 -9.72 0.40 5.29
N GLY A 63 -8.85 -0.29 4.55
CA GLY A 63 -9.17 -1.54 3.88
C GLY A 63 -10.23 -1.38 2.79
N VAL A 64 -10.12 -0.34 1.98
CA VAL A 64 -11.09 -0.01 0.92
C VAL A 64 -11.30 -1.20 0.00
N ASN A 65 -12.55 -1.65 -0.15
CA ASN A 65 -12.97 -2.83 -0.91
C ASN A 65 -12.54 -4.19 -0.34
N PHE A 66 -11.94 -4.25 0.84
CA PHE A 66 -11.66 -5.49 1.55
C PHE A 66 -12.82 -5.87 2.49
N HIS A 67 -12.89 -7.16 2.88
CA HIS A 67 -13.94 -7.67 3.80
C HIS A 67 -13.85 -7.04 5.21
N TRP A 68 -12.71 -6.45 5.57
CA TRP A 68 -12.45 -5.77 6.84
C TRP A 68 -12.52 -4.24 6.72
N GLU A 69 -13.05 -3.69 5.61
CA GLU A 69 -13.27 -2.25 5.46
C GLU A 69 -14.02 -1.66 6.65
N ARG A 70 -13.46 -0.62 7.23
CA ARG A 70 -14.05 0.09 8.35
C ARG A 70 -13.60 1.54 8.41
N LYS A 71 -14.25 2.32 9.26
CA LYS A 71 -13.87 3.71 9.55
C LYS A 71 -13.18 3.78 10.90
N GLU A 72 -12.09 4.52 10.95
CA GLU A 72 -11.32 4.76 12.17
C GLU A 72 -11.00 6.26 12.31
N THR A 73 -10.82 6.72 13.55
CA THR A 73 -10.16 8.01 13.81
C THR A 73 -8.68 7.79 13.84
N GLN A 74 -7.95 8.53 13.00
CA GLN A 74 -6.50 8.41 12.89
C GLN A 74 -5.81 9.72 13.25
N THR A 75 -4.66 9.64 13.93
CA THR A 75 -3.88 10.78 14.39
C THR A 75 -2.56 10.86 13.64
N PHE A 76 -2.21 12.06 13.20
CA PHE A 76 -1.07 12.34 12.31
C PHE A 76 -0.19 13.45 12.87
N LEU A 77 1.10 13.41 12.59
CA LEU A 77 2.04 14.51 12.78
C LEU A 77 2.19 15.30 11.49
N GLY A 78 2.80 16.50 11.60
CA GLY A 78 3.18 17.29 10.43
C GLY A 78 2.09 18.24 9.95
N THR A 79 2.20 18.66 8.71
CA THR A 79 1.32 19.64 8.08
C THR A 79 0.09 18.95 7.50
N LEU A 80 -1.09 19.57 7.68
CA LEU A 80 -2.33 19.15 7.07
C LEU A 80 -2.72 20.13 5.98
N ARG A 81 -2.86 19.65 4.74
CA ARG A 81 -3.28 20.44 3.59
C ARG A 81 -4.56 19.90 2.96
N PHE A 82 -5.47 20.79 2.63
CA PHE A 82 -6.69 20.50 1.90
C PHE A 82 -6.66 21.10 0.50
N LEU A 83 -7.06 20.29 -0.48
CA LEU A 83 -7.28 20.66 -1.88
C LEU A 83 -8.67 20.17 -2.31
N VAL A 84 -9.11 20.63 -3.48
CA VAL A 84 -10.29 20.08 -4.15
C VAL A 84 -9.84 19.23 -5.33
N GLU A 85 -10.39 18.03 -5.42
CA GLU A 85 -10.24 17.11 -6.53
C GLU A 85 -11.58 16.42 -6.81
N SER A 86 -12.05 16.47 -8.06
CA SER A 86 -13.29 15.81 -8.49
C SER A 86 -14.48 16.11 -7.56
N ASP A 87 -14.70 17.40 -7.25
CA ASP A 87 -15.76 17.89 -6.37
C ASP A 87 -15.75 17.34 -4.93
N LYS A 88 -14.57 16.99 -4.44
CA LYS A 88 -14.35 16.54 -3.06
C LYS A 88 -13.14 17.21 -2.43
N ILE A 89 -13.17 17.30 -1.12
CA ILE A 89 -11.99 17.69 -0.33
C ILE A 89 -11.02 16.51 -0.29
N LEU A 90 -9.79 16.77 -0.72
CA LEU A 90 -8.65 15.86 -0.56
C LEU A 90 -7.81 16.33 0.63
N ALA A 91 -7.65 15.48 1.63
CA ALA A 91 -6.77 15.74 2.78
C ALA A 91 -5.39 15.12 2.54
N ILE A 92 -4.35 15.93 2.60
CA ILE A 92 -2.95 15.56 2.39
C ILE A 92 -2.17 15.83 3.68
N ASN A 93 -1.41 14.86 4.13
CA ASN A 93 -0.47 15.00 5.22
C ASN A 93 0.96 15.18 4.65
N GLU A 94 1.64 16.25 5.04
CA GLU A 94 3.01 16.54 4.63
C GLU A 94 3.94 16.42 5.83
N LEU A 95 4.97 15.56 5.71
CA LEU A 95 5.90 15.27 6.78
C LEU A 95 7.23 14.74 6.24
N PRO A 96 8.33 14.73 7.04
CA PRO A 96 9.60 14.15 6.65
C PRO A 96 9.49 12.64 6.38
N VAL A 97 10.25 12.14 5.40
CA VAL A 97 10.29 10.72 5.01
C VAL A 97 10.45 9.78 6.20
N GLU A 98 11.38 10.07 7.13
CA GLU A 98 11.62 9.21 8.28
C GLU A 98 10.36 9.13 9.21
N LYS A 99 9.59 10.20 9.33
CA LYS A 99 8.32 10.19 10.09
C LYS A 99 7.20 9.45 9.35
N TYR A 100 7.17 9.51 8.05
CA TYR A 100 6.29 8.68 7.24
C TYR A 100 6.60 7.19 7.45
N LEU A 101 7.88 6.81 7.45
CA LEU A 101 8.30 5.42 7.63
C LEU A 101 7.98 4.85 9.03
N GLU A 102 8.04 5.65 10.10
CA GLU A 102 7.59 5.22 11.43
C GLU A 102 6.12 4.74 11.38
N SER A 103 5.26 5.47 10.67
CA SER A 103 3.87 5.05 10.44
C SER A 103 3.76 3.80 9.56
N VAL A 104 4.45 3.75 8.42
CA VAL A 104 4.37 2.63 7.48
C VAL A 104 4.77 1.32 8.13
N ILE A 105 5.93 1.24 8.76
CA ILE A 105 6.43 -0.02 9.35
C ILE A 105 5.60 -0.49 10.55
N SER A 106 4.81 0.40 11.17
CA SER A 106 3.87 0.05 12.23
C SER A 106 2.44 -0.22 11.74
N SER A 107 2.14 0.15 10.49
CA SER A 107 0.82 -0.05 9.86
C SER A 107 0.79 -1.27 8.94
N GLU A 108 1.87 -1.55 8.23
CA GLU A 108 2.04 -2.72 7.37
C GLU A 108 2.31 -3.98 8.19
N MET A 109 3.19 -3.89 9.18
CA MET A 109 3.55 -4.93 10.12
C MET A 109 3.12 -4.56 11.52
N SER A 110 3.15 -5.50 12.47
CA SER A 110 2.94 -5.16 13.86
C SER A 110 4.08 -4.31 14.41
N ALA A 111 3.77 -3.22 15.11
CA ALA A 111 4.75 -2.39 15.82
C ALA A 111 5.54 -3.18 16.89
N THR A 112 5.05 -4.35 17.30
CA THR A 112 5.69 -5.27 18.27
C THR A 112 6.61 -6.29 17.60
N SER A 113 6.81 -6.23 16.30
CA SER A 113 7.77 -7.05 15.56
C SER A 113 9.19 -6.85 16.10
N SER A 114 10.07 -7.82 15.84
CA SER A 114 11.48 -7.71 16.25
C SER A 114 12.14 -6.48 15.64
N LEU A 115 13.10 -5.89 16.37
CA LEU A 115 13.82 -4.72 15.90
C LEU A 115 14.48 -4.96 14.53
N GLU A 116 15.01 -6.16 14.28
CA GLU A 116 15.66 -6.50 13.01
C GLU A 116 14.66 -6.57 11.84
N LEU A 117 13.46 -7.11 12.07
CA LEU A 117 12.40 -7.09 11.05
C LEU A 117 11.97 -5.65 10.74
N LEU A 118 11.75 -4.82 11.76
CA LEU A 118 11.39 -3.41 11.58
C LEU A 118 12.49 -2.62 10.85
N LYS A 119 13.76 -2.88 11.13
CA LYS A 119 14.91 -2.29 10.42
C LYS A 119 14.92 -2.67 8.94
N ALA A 120 14.78 -3.97 8.64
CA ALA A 120 14.70 -4.46 7.27
C ALA A 120 13.54 -3.82 6.52
N HIS A 121 12.36 -3.76 7.16
CA HIS A 121 11.17 -3.16 6.58
C HIS A 121 11.33 -1.65 6.35
N ALA A 122 11.98 -0.93 7.28
CA ALA A 122 12.26 0.50 7.11
C ALA A 122 13.16 0.78 5.88
N VAL A 123 14.16 -0.06 5.63
CA VAL A 123 15.04 0.06 4.45
C VAL A 123 14.27 -0.24 3.15
N ILE A 124 13.49 -1.30 3.13
CA ILE A 124 12.65 -1.69 1.97
C ILE A 124 11.62 -0.59 1.68
N SER A 125 10.86 -0.15 2.67
CA SER A 125 9.82 0.88 2.50
C SER A 125 10.38 2.23 2.08
N ARG A 126 11.56 2.61 2.59
CA ARG A 126 12.26 3.82 2.16
C ARG A 126 12.69 3.73 0.71
N SER A 127 13.26 2.60 0.30
CA SER A 127 13.70 2.37 -1.07
C SER A 127 12.51 2.46 -2.03
N TRP A 128 11.42 1.76 -1.74
CA TRP A 128 10.21 1.82 -2.53
C TRP A 128 9.67 3.25 -2.66
N LEU A 129 9.51 3.97 -1.55
CA LEU A 129 8.99 5.35 -1.55
C LEU A 129 9.84 6.26 -2.44
N LEU A 130 11.17 6.23 -2.27
CA LEU A 130 12.07 7.10 -3.03
C LEU A 130 12.10 6.73 -4.51
N ALA A 131 12.03 5.44 -4.85
CA ALA A 131 11.91 4.97 -6.23
C ALA A 131 10.59 5.47 -6.88
N GLN A 132 9.45 5.41 -6.17
CA GLN A 132 8.18 5.96 -6.68
C GLN A 132 8.25 7.48 -6.88
N MET A 133 8.85 8.20 -5.94
CA MET A 133 9.01 9.65 -6.05
C MET A 133 9.94 10.04 -7.22
N GLN A 134 11.01 9.27 -7.47
CA GLN A 134 11.90 9.45 -8.60
C GLN A 134 11.16 9.17 -9.92
N HIS A 135 10.53 8.01 -10.04
CA HIS A 135 9.75 7.63 -11.22
C HIS A 135 8.71 8.69 -11.61
N ARG A 136 7.97 9.21 -10.61
CA ARG A 136 6.98 10.27 -10.86
C ARG A 136 7.60 11.55 -11.43
N ARG A 137 8.79 11.94 -10.99
CA ARG A 137 9.52 13.10 -11.56
C ARG A 137 9.90 12.85 -13.01
N GLU A 138 10.41 11.67 -13.31
CA GLU A 138 10.81 11.26 -14.66
C GLU A 138 9.60 11.24 -15.62
N VAL A 139 8.46 10.71 -15.17
CA VAL A 139 7.21 10.73 -15.95
C VAL A 139 6.72 12.16 -16.19
N ALA A 140 6.77 13.03 -15.19
CA ALA A 140 6.36 14.43 -15.32
C ALA A 140 7.27 15.20 -16.28
N GLU A 141 8.57 14.90 -16.31
CA GLU A 141 9.56 15.53 -17.19
C GLU A 141 9.48 14.98 -18.62
N SER A 142 9.23 13.69 -18.81
CA SER A 142 9.19 13.04 -20.12
C SER A 142 7.87 13.21 -20.86
N GLY A 143 6.79 13.53 -20.14
CA GLY A 143 5.44 13.58 -20.69
C GLY A 143 4.87 12.21 -21.11
N ASN A 144 5.58 11.13 -20.81
CA ASN A 144 5.14 9.77 -21.09
C ASN A 144 4.22 9.29 -19.97
N ASN A 145 2.96 9.01 -20.30
CA ASN A 145 2.05 8.37 -19.37
C ASN A 145 2.25 6.86 -19.41
N PHE A 146 2.32 6.24 -18.25
CA PHE A 146 2.26 4.78 -18.14
C PHE A 146 0.84 4.30 -18.48
N PHE A 147 0.73 3.37 -19.44
CA PHE A 147 -0.54 2.75 -19.77
C PHE A 147 -0.70 1.45 -18.96
N SER A 148 -1.59 1.47 -18.00
CA SER A 148 -1.93 0.28 -17.19
C SER A 148 -2.67 -0.80 -17.99
N PHE A 149 -3.06 -0.54 -19.24
CA PHE A 149 -3.70 -1.52 -20.10
C PHE A 149 -3.32 -1.33 -21.59
N VAL A 150 -3.31 -2.43 -22.31
CA VAL A 150 -3.21 -2.46 -23.78
C VAL A 150 -4.45 -3.17 -24.32
N LYS A 151 -5.24 -2.48 -25.14
CA LYS A 151 -6.40 -3.06 -25.81
C LYS A 151 -6.09 -3.21 -27.31
N LYS A 152 -6.22 -4.44 -27.81
CA LYS A 152 -6.21 -4.80 -29.24
C LYS A 152 -7.54 -5.43 -29.60
N GLU A 153 -7.75 -5.74 -30.88
CA GLU A 153 -9.01 -6.28 -31.38
C GLU A 153 -9.45 -7.57 -30.64
N ASP A 154 -8.50 -8.45 -30.34
CA ASP A 154 -8.70 -9.78 -29.76
C ASP A 154 -8.05 -9.93 -28.35
N MET A 155 -7.45 -8.85 -27.79
CA MET A 155 -6.66 -8.94 -26.57
C MET A 155 -6.83 -7.71 -25.70
N LEU A 156 -7.06 -7.92 -24.41
CA LEU A 156 -6.96 -6.93 -23.35
C LEU A 156 -5.92 -7.37 -22.34
N ILE A 157 -4.80 -6.65 -22.28
CA ILE A 157 -3.77 -6.83 -21.25
C ILE A 157 -3.95 -5.69 -20.25
N ARG A 158 -4.12 -6.02 -19.00
CA ARG A 158 -4.29 -5.07 -17.91
C ARG A 158 -3.34 -5.43 -16.78
N TRP A 159 -2.37 -4.57 -16.51
CA TRP A 159 -1.63 -4.58 -15.25
C TRP A 159 -2.40 -3.76 -14.24
N TYR A 160 -2.55 -4.34 -13.04
CA TYR A 160 -3.42 -3.78 -12.01
C TYR A 160 -3.18 -2.30 -11.79
N ASP A 161 -4.26 -1.56 -11.89
CA ASP A 161 -4.60 -0.24 -11.37
C ASP A 161 -3.40 0.55 -10.79
N ARG A 162 -2.31 0.69 -11.56
CA ARG A 162 -1.28 1.65 -11.24
C ARG A 162 -1.86 3.03 -11.54
N GLU A 163 -2.40 3.65 -10.52
CA GLU A 163 -2.84 5.03 -10.58
C GLU A 163 -1.68 5.92 -10.15
N ASP A 164 -1.13 6.67 -11.09
CA ASP A 164 -0.14 7.68 -10.76
C ASP A 164 -0.82 8.85 -10.06
N HIS A 165 -0.39 9.11 -8.82
CA HIS A 165 -0.86 10.27 -8.07
C HIS A 165 -0.20 11.54 -8.58
N THR A 166 -0.98 12.58 -8.88
CA THR A 166 -0.47 13.84 -9.40
C THR A 166 -0.41 14.95 -8.35
N LEU A 167 -1.27 14.89 -7.33
CA LEU A 167 -1.42 15.93 -6.30
C LEU A 167 -0.63 15.64 -5.02
N PHE A 168 -0.17 14.41 -4.83
CA PHE A 168 0.58 13.94 -3.65
C PHE A 168 1.54 12.81 -4.05
N ASP A 169 2.51 12.50 -3.20
CA ASP A 169 3.54 11.50 -3.53
C ASP A 169 3.01 10.07 -3.48
N VAL A 170 2.26 9.72 -2.43
CA VAL A 170 1.71 8.38 -2.20
C VAL A 170 0.36 8.48 -1.49
N CYS A 171 -0.56 7.55 -1.74
CA CYS A 171 -1.78 7.43 -0.94
C CYS A 171 -1.51 6.74 0.40
N ALA A 172 -2.52 6.71 1.26
CA ALA A 172 -2.44 6.12 2.60
C ALA A 172 -2.91 4.66 2.65
N ASP A 173 -3.28 4.07 1.50
CA ASP A 173 -3.92 2.76 1.39
C ASP A 173 -3.00 1.73 0.71
N ASP A 174 -3.43 0.48 0.67
CA ASP A 174 -2.71 -0.70 0.16
C ASP A 174 -2.23 -0.57 -1.30
N HIS A 175 -2.79 0.36 -2.07
CA HIS A 175 -2.29 0.70 -3.41
C HIS A 175 -0.82 1.18 -3.39
N CYS A 176 -0.45 1.96 -2.36
CA CYS A 176 0.93 2.42 -2.13
C CYS A 176 1.55 1.67 -0.95
N GLN A 177 1.57 2.29 0.20
CA GLN A 177 1.96 1.70 1.48
C GLN A 177 0.95 2.14 2.52
N ARG A 178 0.54 1.22 3.37
CA ARG A 178 -0.42 1.51 4.43
C ARG A 178 0.15 2.53 5.40
N TYR A 179 -0.51 3.68 5.49
CA TYR A 179 -0.10 4.81 6.30
C TYR A 179 -1.25 5.24 7.22
N GLN A 180 -1.10 5.05 8.53
CA GLN A 180 -2.13 5.34 9.53
C GLN A 180 -1.68 6.37 10.58
N GLY A 181 -0.72 7.21 10.22
CA GLY A 181 -0.16 8.20 11.11
C GLY A 181 0.52 7.57 12.34
N ILE A 182 0.43 8.21 13.49
CA ILE A 182 0.99 7.71 14.74
C ILE A 182 0.02 6.78 15.50
N THR A 183 -1.12 6.46 14.93
CA THR A 183 -2.17 5.68 15.59
C THR A 183 -1.72 4.25 15.95
N LYS A 184 -0.87 3.67 15.11
CA LYS A 184 -0.34 2.30 15.30
C LYS A 184 1.09 2.27 15.85
N GLU A 185 1.69 3.41 16.12
CA GLU A 185 3.05 3.52 16.69
C GLU A 185 3.04 3.22 18.20
N THR A 186 2.90 1.93 18.52
CA THR A 186 2.71 1.44 19.91
C THR A 186 4.00 0.94 20.57
N SER A 187 5.13 0.91 19.84
CA SER A 187 6.41 0.39 20.33
C SER A 187 7.56 1.35 20.06
N PRO A 188 8.48 1.55 21.02
CA PRO A 188 9.68 2.36 20.84
C PRO A 188 10.65 1.77 19.79
N HIS A 189 10.54 0.49 19.47
CA HIS A 189 11.35 -0.17 18.43
C HIS A 189 11.08 0.40 17.04
N VAL A 190 9.90 0.96 16.78
CA VAL A 190 9.54 1.58 15.50
C VAL A 190 10.45 2.78 15.22
N ALA A 191 10.46 3.77 16.10
CA ALA A 191 11.30 4.95 15.95
C ALA A 191 12.81 4.59 15.99
N GLU A 192 13.19 3.60 16.81
CA GLU A 192 14.57 3.10 16.88
C GLU A 192 15.00 2.45 15.56
N ALA A 193 14.18 1.59 14.95
CA ALA A 193 14.46 0.95 13.67
C ALA A 193 14.69 1.97 12.55
N VAL A 194 13.81 2.96 12.43
CA VAL A 194 13.95 4.04 11.46
C VAL A 194 15.21 4.86 11.70
N ARG A 195 15.50 5.23 12.95
CA ARG A 195 16.70 5.97 13.31
C ARG A 195 17.99 5.22 12.99
N LEU A 196 18.05 3.91 13.30
CA LEU A 196 19.25 3.06 13.08
C LEU A 196 19.50 2.81 11.58
N THR A 197 18.47 2.88 10.76
CA THR A 197 18.55 2.67 9.30
C THR A 197 18.44 3.96 8.50
N ARG A 198 18.54 5.12 9.16
CA ARG A 198 18.34 6.41 8.51
C ARG A 198 19.22 6.57 7.26
N GLY A 199 18.60 6.94 6.14
CA GLY A 199 19.27 7.16 4.86
C GLY A 199 19.75 5.89 4.15
N GLN A 200 19.52 4.69 4.72
CA GLN A 200 19.85 3.43 4.05
C GLN A 200 18.76 3.07 3.04
N VAL A 201 19.18 2.73 1.82
CA VAL A 201 18.34 2.26 0.73
C VAL A 201 18.98 1.06 0.04
N LEU A 202 18.16 0.30 -0.68
CA LEU A 202 18.61 -0.76 -1.59
C LEU A 202 18.93 -0.15 -2.95
N LEU A 203 20.06 -0.54 -3.54
CA LEU A 203 20.51 -0.09 -4.85
C LEU A 203 20.70 -1.27 -5.80
N ASP A 204 20.36 -1.08 -7.07
CA ASP A 204 20.80 -1.91 -8.19
C ASP A 204 21.68 -1.03 -9.10
N GLY A 205 22.99 -1.22 -9.02
CA GLY A 205 23.96 -0.25 -9.55
C GLY A 205 23.83 1.10 -8.81
N ASP A 206 23.52 2.16 -9.53
CA ASP A 206 23.33 3.52 -8.99
C ASP A 206 21.84 3.91 -8.80
N GLU A 207 20.93 3.01 -9.13
CA GLU A 207 19.48 3.26 -9.03
C GLU A 207 18.90 2.73 -7.72
N ILE A 208 17.98 3.49 -7.13
CA ILE A 208 17.23 3.03 -5.95
C ILE A 208 16.22 1.97 -6.39
N CYS A 209 16.25 0.81 -5.73
CA CYS A 209 15.35 -0.30 -6.03
C CYS A 209 13.88 0.06 -5.77
N ASP A 210 13.01 -0.28 -6.72
CA ASP A 210 11.56 -0.40 -6.49
C ASP A 210 11.31 -1.65 -5.63
N ALA A 211 11.59 -1.53 -4.34
CA ALA A 211 11.65 -2.64 -3.40
C ALA A 211 10.26 -3.08 -2.95
N ARG A 212 9.63 -3.95 -3.73
CA ARG A 212 8.31 -4.51 -3.43
C ARG A 212 8.38 -5.55 -2.31
N PHE A 213 7.30 -5.64 -1.55
CA PHE A 213 7.15 -6.64 -0.49
C PHE A 213 5.71 -7.18 -0.47
N SER A 214 5.54 -8.34 0.13
CA SER A 214 4.23 -8.97 0.31
C SER A 214 4.12 -9.56 1.72
N LYS A 215 2.91 -9.69 2.21
CA LYS A 215 2.62 -10.29 3.51
C LYS A 215 2.90 -11.80 3.53
N CYS A 216 2.63 -12.47 2.43
CA CYS A 216 2.84 -13.91 2.26
C CYS A 216 3.05 -14.23 0.78
N CYS A 217 4.18 -14.85 0.45
CA CYS A 217 4.53 -15.20 -0.93
C CYS A 217 4.04 -16.60 -1.36
N GLY A 218 3.39 -17.36 -0.46
CA GLY A 218 2.96 -18.73 -0.77
C GLY A 218 4.10 -19.74 -0.92
N GLY A 219 5.34 -19.41 -0.47
CA GLY A 219 6.52 -20.25 -0.46
C GLY A 219 7.55 -19.98 -1.55
N ILE A 220 7.20 -19.14 -2.54
CA ILE A 220 8.10 -18.62 -3.57
C ILE A 220 7.69 -17.17 -3.83
N THR A 221 8.65 -16.25 -3.91
CA THR A 221 8.38 -14.87 -4.29
C THR A 221 8.03 -14.78 -5.77
N GLU A 222 7.19 -13.82 -6.13
CA GLU A 222 6.81 -13.59 -7.52
C GLU A 222 7.82 -12.70 -8.23
N GLU A 223 7.95 -12.85 -9.53
CA GLU A 223 8.77 -11.97 -10.36
C GLU A 223 8.01 -10.68 -10.71
N PHE A 224 8.73 -9.56 -10.73
CA PHE A 224 8.15 -8.23 -10.89
C PHE A 224 7.30 -8.08 -12.16
N GLN A 225 7.76 -8.63 -13.29
CA GLN A 225 7.11 -8.48 -14.60
C GLN A 225 5.74 -9.16 -14.70
N TYR A 226 5.44 -10.11 -13.82
CA TYR A 226 4.13 -10.78 -13.81
C TYR A 226 3.10 -10.08 -12.91
N CYS A 227 3.56 -9.18 -12.03
CA CYS A 227 2.69 -8.49 -11.07
C CYS A 227 2.48 -7.02 -11.37
N TRP A 228 3.50 -6.30 -11.86
CA TRP A 228 3.50 -4.84 -11.86
C TRP A 228 3.59 -4.20 -13.25
N GLU A 229 4.61 -4.53 -14.04
CA GLU A 229 4.81 -4.05 -15.40
C GLU A 229 5.69 -5.02 -16.19
N ASN A 230 5.55 -5.05 -17.50
CA ASN A 230 6.31 -5.98 -18.36
C ASN A 230 7.79 -5.57 -18.52
N THR A 231 8.47 -5.37 -17.39
CA THR A 231 9.89 -5.02 -17.32
C THR A 231 10.54 -5.82 -16.19
N PRO A 232 11.37 -6.82 -16.49
CA PRO A 232 12.05 -7.61 -15.46
C PRO A 232 12.94 -6.74 -14.57
N LYS A 233 12.97 -7.05 -13.28
CA LYS A 233 13.88 -6.45 -12.29
C LYS A 233 14.79 -7.52 -11.72
N ASN A 234 16.10 -7.40 -11.90
CA ASN A 234 17.09 -8.42 -11.46
C ASN A 234 17.06 -8.70 -9.96
N TYR A 235 16.54 -7.79 -9.17
CA TYR A 235 16.45 -7.89 -7.72
C TYR A 235 15.06 -8.31 -7.20
N LEU A 236 14.06 -8.45 -8.08
CA LEU A 236 12.70 -8.93 -7.77
C LEU A 236 12.42 -10.19 -8.59
N THR A 237 13.06 -11.28 -8.19
CA THR A 237 13.02 -12.58 -8.86
C THR A 237 12.35 -13.63 -7.98
N ALA A 238 12.01 -14.77 -8.57
CA ALA A 238 11.48 -15.91 -7.84
C ALA A 238 12.54 -16.52 -6.90
N VAL A 239 12.26 -16.53 -5.60
CA VAL A 239 13.13 -17.11 -4.56
C VAL A 239 12.29 -17.96 -3.61
N ARG A 240 12.82 -19.13 -3.23
CA ARG A 240 12.19 -19.99 -2.20
C ARG A 240 12.24 -19.30 -0.83
N ASP A 241 11.08 -19.22 -0.18
CA ASP A 241 10.92 -18.67 1.17
C ASP A 241 11.23 -19.74 2.24
N ILE A 242 12.49 -20.20 2.29
CA ILE A 242 12.94 -21.29 3.16
C ILE A 242 14.36 -21.02 3.70
N ALA A 243 14.71 -21.65 4.82
CA ALA A 243 16.02 -21.47 5.43
C ALA A 243 17.16 -21.94 4.50
N LEU A 244 18.24 -21.16 4.48
CA LEU A 244 19.47 -21.55 3.79
C LEU A 244 20.02 -22.86 4.38
N GLY A 245 20.42 -23.78 3.50
CA GLY A 245 21.00 -25.08 3.90
C GLY A 245 19.97 -26.22 3.99
N VAL A 246 18.70 -25.98 3.78
CA VAL A 246 17.71 -27.02 3.56
C VAL A 246 17.89 -27.54 2.12
N GLU A 247 17.96 -28.85 1.91
CA GLU A 247 18.17 -29.41 0.56
C GLU A 247 17.11 -28.98 -0.43
N ASP A 248 15.85 -28.94 0.00
CA ASP A 248 14.70 -28.47 -0.82
C ASP A 248 14.78 -27.00 -1.20
N ALA A 249 15.60 -26.18 -0.52
CA ALA A 249 15.76 -24.76 -0.85
C ALA A 249 16.35 -24.54 -2.26
N LYS A 250 17.04 -25.53 -2.81
CA LYS A 250 17.68 -25.44 -4.12
C LYS A 250 16.77 -25.89 -5.26
N VAL A 251 15.65 -26.52 -4.94
CA VAL A 251 14.72 -27.06 -5.94
C VAL A 251 13.62 -26.04 -6.18
N MET A 252 13.64 -25.43 -7.35
CA MET A 252 12.54 -24.58 -7.84
C MET A 252 11.61 -25.45 -8.68
N PRO A 253 10.30 -25.52 -8.37
CA PRO A 253 9.35 -26.15 -9.26
C PRO A 253 9.25 -25.38 -10.58
N ASP A 254 9.02 -26.06 -11.68
CA ASP A 254 8.72 -25.43 -12.96
C ASP A 254 7.27 -24.94 -12.98
N LEU A 255 7.03 -23.73 -12.44
CA LEU A 255 5.69 -23.17 -12.37
C LEU A 255 5.18 -22.62 -13.71
N THR A 256 5.98 -22.67 -14.78
CA THR A 256 5.52 -22.40 -16.14
C THR A 256 4.63 -23.55 -16.67
N SER A 257 4.81 -24.77 -16.12
CA SER A 257 3.95 -25.91 -16.37
C SER A 257 2.66 -25.83 -15.56
N GLU A 258 1.50 -25.89 -16.23
CA GLU A 258 0.19 -25.90 -15.55
C GLU A 258 0.05 -27.06 -14.55
N GLU A 259 0.55 -28.24 -14.89
CA GLU A 259 0.50 -29.40 -14.02
C GLU A 259 1.35 -29.22 -12.76
N GLU A 260 2.56 -28.68 -12.88
CA GLU A 260 3.43 -28.42 -11.73
C GLU A 260 2.91 -27.23 -10.90
N ALA A 261 2.35 -26.20 -11.52
CA ALA A 261 1.71 -25.09 -10.85
C ALA A 261 0.48 -25.56 -10.02
N GLU A 262 -0.36 -26.43 -10.58
CA GLU A 262 -1.49 -27.01 -9.84
C GLU A 262 -1.01 -27.86 -8.66
N LYS A 263 0.01 -28.70 -8.84
CA LYS A 263 0.61 -29.46 -7.75
C LYS A 263 1.14 -28.55 -6.65
N TRP A 264 1.85 -27.49 -7.01
CA TRP A 264 2.35 -26.49 -6.06
C TRP A 264 1.25 -25.82 -5.28
N ILE A 265 0.22 -25.30 -5.95
CA ILE A 265 -0.92 -24.62 -5.35
C ILE A 265 -1.68 -25.55 -4.38
N ARG A 266 -1.79 -26.85 -4.72
CA ARG A 266 -2.49 -27.85 -3.87
C ARG A 266 -1.59 -28.44 -2.79
N SER A 267 -0.29 -28.22 -2.85
CA SER A 267 0.66 -28.67 -1.84
C SER A 267 0.79 -27.71 -0.68
N ASN A 268 1.44 -28.16 0.39
CA ASN A 268 1.73 -27.34 1.57
C ASN A 268 3.23 -27.43 1.94
N PRO A 269 4.15 -27.04 1.04
CA PRO A 269 5.56 -27.14 1.28
C PRO A 269 6.03 -26.26 2.44
N PRO A 270 7.13 -26.59 3.13
CA PRO A 270 7.68 -25.76 4.17
C PRO A 270 8.16 -24.42 3.61
N ALA A 271 7.82 -23.34 4.33
CA ALA A 271 8.25 -21.98 4.04
C ALA A 271 8.17 -21.15 5.33
N PHE A 272 8.91 -20.05 5.43
CA PHE A 272 8.79 -19.15 6.58
C PHE A 272 7.38 -18.57 6.71
N CYS A 273 6.75 -18.21 5.59
CA CYS A 273 5.37 -17.72 5.57
C CYS A 273 4.31 -18.81 5.79
N ASN A 274 4.68 -20.10 5.80
CA ASN A 274 3.80 -21.24 6.10
C ASN A 274 3.87 -21.59 7.58
N THR A 275 3.47 -20.68 8.44
CA THR A 275 3.45 -20.91 9.90
C THR A 275 2.05 -20.73 10.46
N THR A 276 1.69 -21.57 11.42
CA THR A 276 0.49 -21.47 12.25
C THR A 276 0.82 -21.12 13.70
N ASP A 277 2.09 -20.84 14.00
CA ASP A 277 2.52 -20.46 15.34
C ASP A 277 1.97 -19.06 15.69
N LYS A 278 1.01 -19.05 16.60
CA LYS A 278 0.36 -17.80 17.06
C LYS A 278 1.33 -16.78 17.66
N LYS A 279 2.46 -17.24 18.25
CA LYS A 279 3.47 -16.33 18.79
C LYS A 279 4.20 -15.58 17.67
N ILE A 280 4.47 -16.26 16.55
CA ILE A 280 5.06 -15.63 15.37
C ILE A 280 4.03 -14.70 14.72
N LEU A 281 2.84 -15.21 14.43
CA LEU A 281 1.80 -14.45 13.75
C LEU A 281 1.41 -13.17 14.52
N SER A 282 1.29 -13.23 15.84
CA SER A 282 0.97 -12.05 16.66
C SER A 282 2.08 -11.00 16.72
N GLN A 283 3.32 -11.36 16.35
CA GLN A 283 4.44 -10.42 16.28
C GLN A 283 4.56 -9.74 14.91
N VAL A 284 4.17 -10.44 13.84
CA VAL A 284 4.38 -9.95 12.47
C VAL A 284 3.12 -9.43 11.80
N LEU A 285 1.94 -9.89 12.20
CA LEU A 285 0.65 -9.48 11.64
C LEU A 285 -0.06 -8.49 12.55
N ASN A 286 -0.76 -7.54 11.94
CA ASN A 286 -1.71 -6.67 12.64
C ASN A 286 -2.96 -7.45 13.08
N ASP A 287 -3.74 -6.88 14.00
CA ASP A 287 -4.90 -7.57 14.59
C ASP A 287 -5.92 -8.03 13.55
N TYR A 288 -6.25 -7.19 12.58
CA TYR A 288 -7.20 -7.52 11.50
C TYR A 288 -6.65 -8.57 10.53
N ASP A 289 -5.35 -8.70 10.39
CA ASP A 289 -4.71 -9.73 9.57
C ASP A 289 -4.69 -11.10 10.25
N GLN A 290 -4.89 -11.15 11.57
CA GLN A 290 -4.99 -12.39 12.34
C GLN A 290 -6.40 -13.00 12.33
N GLU A 291 -7.38 -12.30 11.76
CA GLU A 291 -8.78 -12.78 11.64
C GLU A 291 -8.92 -13.91 10.61
N THR A 292 -7.96 -14.06 9.70
CA THR A 292 -7.92 -15.14 8.71
C THR A 292 -6.66 -16.01 8.90
N ALA A 293 -6.77 -17.30 8.58
CA ALA A 293 -5.66 -18.27 8.72
C ALA A 293 -5.17 -18.82 7.39
N ASP A 294 -5.69 -18.33 6.27
CA ASP A 294 -5.52 -18.88 4.93
C ASP A 294 -4.65 -18.02 3.99
N PHE A 295 -3.72 -17.25 4.55
CA PHE A 295 -2.77 -16.45 3.74
C PHE A 295 -1.87 -17.31 2.85
N TYR A 296 -1.41 -18.45 3.35
CA TYR A 296 -0.48 -19.30 2.61
C TYR A 296 -1.14 -20.05 1.46
N ARG A 297 -2.36 -20.53 1.70
CA ARG A 297 -3.22 -21.19 0.69
C ARG A 297 -4.66 -20.75 0.91
N TRP A 298 -5.30 -20.32 -0.13
CA TRP A 298 -6.69 -19.86 -0.08
C TRP A 298 -7.51 -20.47 -1.23
N LYS A 299 -8.81 -20.52 -1.06
CA LYS A 299 -9.74 -21.05 -2.05
C LYS A 299 -10.99 -20.18 -2.11
N VAL A 300 -11.37 -19.79 -3.33
CA VAL A 300 -12.65 -19.14 -3.61
C VAL A 300 -13.47 -20.03 -4.52
N THR A 301 -14.75 -20.16 -4.22
CA THR A 301 -15.69 -20.88 -5.08
C THR A 301 -16.80 -19.94 -5.48
N LEU A 302 -17.07 -19.81 -6.76
CA LEU A 302 -18.10 -18.96 -7.32
C LEU A 302 -19.12 -19.83 -8.10
N THR A 303 -20.39 -19.43 -8.07
CA THR A 303 -21.37 -19.98 -9.02
C THR A 303 -21.12 -19.37 -10.39
N GLN A 304 -21.63 -20.01 -11.43
CA GLN A 304 -21.51 -19.53 -12.83
C GLN A 304 -22.08 -18.11 -12.98
N GLU A 305 -23.24 -17.85 -12.38
CA GLU A 305 -23.90 -16.55 -12.45
C GLU A 305 -23.07 -15.47 -11.75
N LYS A 306 -22.49 -15.80 -10.57
CA LYS A 306 -21.63 -14.86 -9.85
C LYS A 306 -20.34 -14.56 -10.58
N LEU A 307 -19.74 -15.58 -11.24
CA LEU A 307 -18.52 -15.41 -12.04
C LEU A 307 -18.81 -14.50 -13.24
N GLN A 308 -19.88 -14.77 -14.00
CA GLN A 308 -20.30 -13.93 -15.12
C GLN A 308 -20.50 -12.47 -14.69
N GLN A 309 -21.23 -12.24 -13.59
CA GLN A 309 -21.49 -10.90 -13.08
C GLN A 309 -20.20 -10.18 -12.69
N LEU A 310 -19.29 -10.84 -11.97
CA LEU A 310 -18.02 -10.26 -11.55
C LEU A 310 -17.16 -9.86 -12.76
N ILE A 311 -17.08 -10.70 -13.77
CA ILE A 311 -16.33 -10.43 -15.00
C ILE A 311 -16.94 -9.24 -15.74
N ALA A 312 -18.27 -9.23 -15.92
CA ALA A 312 -18.97 -8.14 -16.58
C ALA A 312 -18.76 -6.80 -15.83
N ASP A 313 -18.88 -6.80 -14.50
CA ASP A 313 -18.70 -5.60 -13.68
C ASP A 313 -17.27 -5.07 -13.72
N LYS A 314 -16.28 -5.95 -13.65
CA LYS A 314 -14.86 -5.55 -13.62
C LYS A 314 -14.33 -5.13 -14.98
N LEU A 315 -14.67 -5.85 -16.03
CA LEU A 315 -14.17 -5.56 -17.38
C LEU A 315 -15.07 -4.58 -18.16
N LYS A 316 -16.28 -4.29 -17.64
CA LYS A 316 -17.33 -3.55 -18.35
C LYS A 316 -17.66 -4.18 -19.71
N MET A 317 -17.60 -5.50 -19.77
CA MET A 317 -17.88 -6.32 -20.94
C MET A 317 -18.69 -7.54 -20.51
N ASP A 318 -19.84 -7.75 -21.15
CA ASP A 318 -20.67 -8.93 -20.92
C ASP A 318 -20.30 -10.03 -21.93
N PHE A 319 -19.70 -11.10 -21.43
CA PHE A 319 -19.34 -12.28 -22.21
C PHE A 319 -20.43 -13.36 -22.21
N GLY A 320 -21.58 -13.10 -21.56
CA GLY A 320 -22.56 -14.13 -21.29
C GLY A 320 -22.06 -15.20 -20.32
N ALA A 321 -22.52 -16.43 -20.47
CA ALA A 321 -22.05 -17.55 -19.65
C ALA A 321 -20.55 -17.82 -19.87
N ILE A 322 -19.79 -17.88 -18.79
CA ILE A 322 -18.36 -18.19 -18.86
C ILE A 322 -18.20 -19.71 -18.99
N LEU A 323 -17.83 -20.18 -20.18
CA LEU A 323 -17.77 -21.61 -20.48
C LEU A 323 -16.49 -22.26 -19.95
N ASP A 324 -15.37 -21.54 -19.99
CA ASP A 324 -14.08 -22.03 -19.57
C ASP A 324 -13.12 -20.86 -19.25
N LEU A 325 -12.14 -21.11 -18.39
CA LEU A 325 -11.00 -20.23 -18.10
C LEU A 325 -9.74 -21.07 -18.19
N LYS A 326 -8.84 -20.75 -19.10
CA LYS A 326 -7.58 -21.46 -19.31
C LYS A 326 -6.40 -20.55 -19.08
N ALA A 327 -5.40 -21.07 -18.37
CA ALA A 327 -4.09 -20.44 -18.35
C ALA A 327 -3.49 -20.54 -19.77
N VAL A 328 -2.99 -19.44 -20.30
CA VAL A 328 -2.34 -19.38 -21.63
C VAL A 328 -0.84 -19.36 -21.47
N GLU A 329 -0.37 -18.61 -20.50
CA GLU A 329 1.06 -18.45 -20.16
C GLU A 329 1.19 -18.25 -18.66
N ARG A 330 2.26 -18.83 -18.10
CA ARG A 330 2.68 -18.65 -16.71
C ARG A 330 4.11 -18.17 -16.67
N GLY A 331 4.43 -17.38 -15.68
CA GLY A 331 5.77 -16.93 -15.39
C GLY A 331 6.49 -17.77 -14.36
#